data_fd434c1b5a2d067e06337c12524f88e5
#
_entry.id   fd434c1b5a2d067e06337c12524f88e5
#
_cell.length_a   1.000
_cell.length_b   1.000
_cell.length_c   1.000
_cell.angle_alpha   90.00
_cell.angle_beta   90.00
_cell.angle_gamma   90.00
#
_symmetry.space_group_name_H-M   'P 1'
#
loop_
_entity.id
_entity.type
_entity.pdbx_description
1 polymer ?
#
loop_
_entity_poly.entity_id
_entity_poly.type
_entity_poly.pdbx_seq_one_letter_code
_entity_poly.pdbx_strand_id
1 'polypeptide(L)'
;IHAFNYREKICLRVKDGAYVNHFKLLTLNQAKWLLRRYVCDFGNGIARTSLFQMVDLTAKPYQMAEKIQDPMKVARHGLIDGFEYKPKKSHYALSHLSALFDAETLPQDYFCFPETEPILPKKAQVSKLLEPAIYIRTFERNGWAMYVYYLPEDIQLNAGYYGLNLAVLAEEAPKPLEEPVLVDLLNGIVYDMAERDNPNLFTRLPLTDYPLILTDRRALGDRLQVLS
;
A
#
# COMPACT_ATOMS: atom_id res chain seq x y z
N ILE A 1 10.80 12.17 -16.08
CA ILE A 1 10.58 12.78 -14.74
C ILE A 1 9.22 13.48 -14.82
N HIS A 2 8.13 12.74 -14.55
CA HIS A 2 6.83 13.36 -14.39
C HIS A 2 6.70 13.81 -12.93
N ALA A 3 6.90 15.12 -12.71
CA ALA A 3 6.46 15.75 -11.48
C ALA A 3 4.94 15.59 -11.40
N PHE A 4 4.45 14.80 -10.48
CA PHE A 4 3.05 14.73 -10.15
C PHE A 4 2.60 16.11 -9.66
N ASN A 5 1.97 16.87 -10.54
CA ASN A 5 1.32 18.12 -10.20
C ASN A 5 0.03 17.80 -9.43
N TYR A 6 0.13 17.68 -8.12
CA TYR A 6 -1.02 17.64 -7.23
C TYR A 6 -1.69 19.03 -7.20
N ARG A 7 -2.36 19.39 -8.28
CA ARG A 7 -3.31 20.48 -8.30
C ARG A 7 -4.71 19.94 -8.05
N GLU A 8 -4.92 19.28 -6.93
CA GLU A 8 -6.27 19.20 -6.40
C GLU A 8 -6.65 20.58 -5.86
N LYS A 9 -7.52 21.26 -6.59
CA LYS A 9 -8.30 22.37 -6.06
C LYS A 9 -9.26 21.80 -5.01
N ILE A 10 -8.77 21.55 -3.80
CA ILE A 10 -9.61 21.24 -2.67
C ILE A 10 -10.16 22.57 -2.17
N CYS A 11 -11.25 23.04 -2.76
CA CYS A 11 -12.06 24.11 -2.19
C CYS A 11 -12.83 23.55 -1.00
N LEU A 12 -12.24 23.62 0.17
CA LEU A 12 -12.93 23.31 1.41
C LEU A 12 -13.54 24.59 1.98
N ARG A 13 -14.87 24.73 1.89
CA ARG A 13 -15.62 25.55 2.81
C ARG A 13 -15.74 24.77 4.12
N VAL A 14 -14.97 25.19 5.11
CA VAL A 14 -14.99 24.59 6.44
C VAL A 14 -16.22 25.10 7.18
N LYS A 15 -17.13 24.19 7.53
CA LYS A 15 -18.02 24.33 8.69
C LYS A 15 -17.60 23.22 9.65
N ASP A 16 -17.45 23.61 10.91
CA ASP A 16 -17.05 22.87 12.09
C ASP A 16 -17.02 21.33 11.98
N GLY A 17 -15.86 20.72 12.21
CA GLY A 17 -15.64 19.27 12.26
C GLY A 17 -15.18 18.57 10.97
N ALA A 18 -15.42 19.14 9.80
CA ALA A 18 -15.03 18.52 8.50
C ALA A 18 -13.50 18.47 8.27
N TYR A 19 -12.75 19.32 8.93
CA TYR A 19 -11.31 19.46 8.74
C TYR A 19 -10.51 18.24 9.20
N VAL A 20 -10.87 17.68 10.36
CA VAL A 20 -10.17 16.53 10.96
C VAL A 20 -10.35 15.27 10.08
N ASN A 21 -11.56 15.07 9.56
CA ASN A 21 -11.85 13.90 8.70
C ASN A 21 -11.14 14.00 7.37
N HIS A 22 -11.05 15.19 6.78
CA HIS A 22 -10.35 15.40 5.53
C HIS A 22 -8.84 15.22 5.68
N PHE A 23 -8.24 15.71 6.75
CA PHE A 23 -6.82 15.51 7.02
C PHE A 23 -6.46 14.03 7.19
N LYS A 24 -7.28 13.26 7.91
CA LYS A 24 -7.11 11.80 8.05
C LYS A 24 -7.16 11.10 6.70
N LEU A 25 -8.06 11.52 5.83
CA LEU A 25 -8.20 10.99 4.48
C LEU A 25 -6.96 11.29 3.63
N LEU A 26 -6.46 12.51 3.65
CA LEU A 26 -5.24 12.88 2.91
C LEU A 26 -4.02 12.08 3.37
N THR A 27 -3.85 11.88 4.67
CA THR A 27 -2.73 11.09 5.21
C THR A 27 -2.84 9.61 4.84
N LEU A 28 -4.04 9.06 4.79
CA LEU A 28 -4.30 7.70 4.35
C LEU A 28 -3.96 7.52 2.86
N ASN A 29 -4.46 8.43 2.02
CA ASN A 29 -4.18 8.40 0.58
C ASN A 29 -2.68 8.54 0.30
N GLN A 30 -2.00 9.44 1.03
CA GLN A 30 -0.54 9.56 0.95
C GLN A 30 0.16 8.24 1.27
N ALA A 31 -0.24 7.55 2.35
CA ALA A 31 0.34 6.27 2.73
C ALA A 31 0.16 5.21 1.63
N LYS A 32 -1.04 5.08 1.07
CA LYS A 32 -1.34 4.15 -0.02
C LYS A 32 -0.50 4.46 -1.28
N TRP A 33 -0.42 5.74 -1.67
CA TRP A 33 0.40 6.18 -2.81
C TRP A 33 1.87 5.84 -2.63
N LEU A 34 2.42 6.07 -1.46
CA LEU A 34 3.82 5.77 -1.17
C LEU A 34 4.08 4.27 -1.24
N LEU A 35 3.24 3.43 -0.61
CA LEU A 35 3.38 1.98 -0.70
C LEU A 35 3.38 1.49 -2.15
N ARG A 36 2.39 1.94 -2.96
CA ARG A 36 2.30 1.59 -4.38
C ARG A 36 3.56 2.01 -5.14
N ARG A 37 4.01 3.24 -4.92
CA ARG A 37 5.18 3.80 -5.60
C ARG A 37 6.44 3.02 -5.27
N TYR A 38 6.73 2.80 -3.99
CA TYR A 38 7.96 2.12 -3.58
C TYR A 38 7.99 0.67 -4.01
N VAL A 39 6.87 -0.06 -3.90
CA VAL A 39 6.77 -1.44 -4.41
C VAL A 39 7.00 -1.50 -5.92
N CYS A 40 6.40 -0.57 -6.67
CA CYS A 40 6.57 -0.49 -8.11
C CYS A 40 8.03 -0.17 -8.50
N ASP A 41 8.64 0.81 -7.85
CA ASP A 41 10.02 1.19 -8.12
C ASP A 41 10.97 0.03 -7.80
N PHE A 42 10.80 -0.61 -6.65
CA PHE A 42 11.62 -1.75 -6.24
C PHE A 42 11.47 -2.93 -7.20
N GLY A 43 10.23 -3.28 -7.58
CA GLY A 43 9.94 -4.36 -8.54
C GLY A 43 10.44 -4.09 -9.96
N ASN A 44 10.69 -2.83 -10.31
CA ASN A 44 11.30 -2.46 -11.60
C ASN A 44 12.81 -2.19 -11.51
N GLY A 45 13.45 -2.57 -10.42
CA GLY A 45 14.91 -2.42 -10.25
C GLY A 45 15.37 -0.97 -10.12
N ILE A 46 14.51 -0.05 -9.71
CA ILE A 46 14.90 1.34 -9.46
C ILE A 46 15.80 1.38 -8.23
N ALA A 47 17.06 1.72 -8.44
CA ALA A 47 18.09 1.67 -7.41
C ALA A 47 17.87 2.67 -6.25
N ARG A 48 17.15 3.76 -6.49
CA ARG A 48 16.89 4.79 -5.48
C ARG A 48 15.55 5.46 -5.69
N THR A 49 14.71 5.44 -4.69
CA THR A 49 13.48 6.22 -4.61
C THR A 49 13.61 7.20 -3.47
N SER A 50 13.47 8.49 -3.75
CA SER A 50 13.57 9.54 -2.74
C SER A 50 12.22 10.14 -2.44
N LEU A 51 11.99 10.41 -1.16
CA LEU A 51 10.84 11.16 -0.69
C LEU A 51 11.21 12.63 -0.57
N PHE A 52 10.39 13.51 -1.14
CA PHE A 52 10.56 14.93 -0.92
C PHE A 52 10.00 15.31 0.44
N GLN A 53 10.89 15.71 1.32
CA GLN A 53 10.76 16.17 2.71
C GLN A 53 10.24 15.15 3.73
N MET A 54 10.89 15.16 4.89
CA MET A 54 10.53 14.33 6.04
C MET A 54 9.37 14.95 6.83
N VAL A 55 9.39 16.26 7.02
CA VAL A 55 8.42 17.01 7.83
C VAL A 55 7.63 17.94 6.92
N ASP A 56 6.32 18.09 7.16
CA ASP A 56 5.50 19.06 6.43
C ASP A 56 6.08 20.47 6.55
N LEU A 57 6.10 21.19 5.45
CA LEU A 57 6.50 22.61 5.47
C LEU A 57 5.35 23.43 6.05
N THR A 58 5.60 24.06 7.18
CA THR A 58 4.68 25.02 7.79
C THR A 58 5.12 26.44 7.45
N ALA A 59 4.20 27.30 7.08
CA ALA A 59 4.52 28.66 6.63
C ALA A 59 5.08 29.60 7.72
N LYS A 60 5.12 29.17 8.98
CA LYS A 60 5.49 30.03 10.11
C LYS A 60 6.96 30.47 10.19
N PRO A 61 7.99 29.72 9.74
CA PRO A 61 9.36 30.20 9.87
C PRO A 61 9.76 31.30 8.89
N TYR A 62 9.07 31.46 7.79
CA TYR A 62 9.38 32.45 6.80
C TYR A 62 8.33 33.56 6.84
N GLN A 63 8.75 34.76 7.11
CA GLN A 63 7.92 35.99 7.13
C GLN A 63 7.15 36.29 5.81
N MET A 64 7.08 35.34 4.92
CA MET A 64 6.09 35.32 3.82
C MET A 64 4.64 35.15 4.32
N ALA A 65 4.47 34.86 5.59
CA ALA A 65 3.19 34.51 6.19
C ALA A 65 2.17 35.66 6.25
N GLU A 66 2.57 36.91 6.14
CA GLU A 66 1.60 38.02 6.14
C GLU A 66 0.70 38.03 4.91
N LYS A 67 1.07 37.35 3.83
CA LYS A 67 0.24 37.22 2.62
C LYS A 67 -0.43 35.86 2.45
N ILE A 68 -0.09 34.87 3.26
CA ILE A 68 -0.68 33.53 3.19
C ILE A 68 -1.71 33.41 4.32
N GLN A 69 -2.86 34.01 4.11
CA GLN A 69 -4.03 33.86 5.01
C GLN A 69 -4.69 32.48 4.91
N ASP A 70 -4.20 31.62 4.02
CA ASP A 70 -4.77 30.30 3.77
C ASP A 70 -3.87 29.20 4.36
N PRO A 71 -4.27 28.58 5.49
CA PRO A 71 -3.53 27.47 6.07
C PRO A 71 -3.43 26.25 5.13
N MET A 72 -4.14 26.27 4.00
CA MET A 72 -4.11 25.25 2.94
C MET A 72 -2.89 25.34 2.01
N LYS A 73 -2.12 26.43 2.04
CA LYS A 73 -0.90 26.59 1.22
C LYS A 73 0.34 25.91 1.78
N VAL A 74 0.19 25.13 2.83
CA VAL A 74 1.27 24.34 3.44
C VAL A 74 1.52 23.08 2.63
N ALA A 75 2.76 22.81 2.28
CA ALA A 75 3.13 21.56 1.62
C ALA A 75 3.10 20.41 2.64
N ARG A 76 2.05 19.57 2.58
CA ARG A 76 1.82 18.45 3.51
C ARG A 76 2.30 17.10 2.97
N HIS A 77 3.43 17.09 2.28
CA HIS A 77 3.99 15.89 1.68
C HIS A 77 4.94 15.11 2.61
N GLY A 78 5.24 15.67 3.79
CA GLY A 78 6.09 15.04 4.78
C GLY A 78 5.50 13.77 5.39
N LEU A 79 6.33 12.96 5.99
CA LEU A 79 5.93 11.79 6.78
C LEU A 79 5.53 12.18 8.22
N ILE A 80 5.99 13.35 8.66
CA ILE A 80 5.74 13.91 9.97
C ILE A 80 4.90 15.18 9.80
N ASP A 81 3.87 15.31 10.61
CA ASP A 81 3.07 16.53 10.66
C ASP A 81 3.93 17.72 11.11
N GLY A 82 3.88 18.81 10.37
CA GLY A 82 4.72 19.98 10.63
C GLY A 82 4.25 20.88 11.76
N PHE A 83 3.04 20.65 12.31
CA PHE A 83 2.50 21.43 13.42
C PHE A 83 2.66 20.69 14.76
N GLU A 84 2.27 19.43 14.79
CA GLU A 84 2.30 18.61 16.00
C GLU A 84 3.57 17.78 16.12
N TYR A 85 4.39 17.71 15.05
CA TYR A 85 5.57 16.86 14.94
C TYR A 85 5.29 15.38 15.22
N LYS A 86 4.09 14.92 14.90
CA LYS A 86 3.68 13.53 15.04
C LYS A 86 3.87 12.76 13.73
N PRO A 87 4.28 11.50 13.79
CA PRO A 87 4.32 10.63 12.62
C PRO A 87 2.92 10.47 12.01
N LYS A 88 2.84 10.57 10.69
CA LYS A 88 1.62 10.31 9.93
C LYS A 88 1.47 8.82 9.59
N LYS A 89 0.31 8.42 9.09
CA LYS A 89 0.05 7.04 8.60
C LYS A 89 1.11 6.60 7.58
N SER A 90 1.54 7.52 6.73
CA SER A 90 2.58 7.29 5.72
C SER A 90 3.96 6.97 6.32
N HIS A 91 4.31 7.51 7.48
CA HIS A 91 5.54 7.15 8.20
C HIS A 91 5.51 5.68 8.62
N TYR A 92 4.45 5.25 9.28
CA TYR A 92 4.30 3.86 9.72
C TYR A 92 4.27 2.89 8.54
N ALA A 93 3.49 3.21 7.50
CA ALA A 93 3.41 2.38 6.31
C ALA A 93 4.77 2.19 5.63
N LEU A 94 5.59 3.24 5.52
CA LEU A 94 6.94 3.13 5.00
C LEU A 94 7.89 2.40 5.96
N SER A 95 7.71 2.51 7.27
CA SER A 95 8.49 1.72 8.24
C SER A 95 8.22 0.23 8.06
N HIS A 96 6.95 -0.17 7.92
CA HIS A 96 6.58 -1.56 7.64
C HIS A 96 7.14 -2.04 6.30
N LEU A 97 7.04 -1.21 5.26
CA LEU A 97 7.62 -1.53 3.95
C LEU A 97 9.13 -1.75 4.07
N SER A 98 9.86 -0.83 4.70
CA SER A 98 11.32 -0.89 4.83
C SER A 98 11.79 -2.07 5.68
N ALA A 99 10.94 -2.60 6.57
CA ALA A 99 11.24 -3.81 7.33
C ALA A 99 11.30 -5.06 6.44
N LEU A 100 10.56 -5.08 5.33
CA LEU A 100 10.48 -6.22 4.42
C LEU A 100 11.25 -6.00 3.12
N PHE A 101 11.30 -4.78 2.61
CA PHE A 101 11.98 -4.45 1.35
C PHE A 101 13.36 -3.84 1.63
N ASP A 102 14.28 -4.67 2.03
CA ASP A 102 15.69 -4.36 2.27
C ASP A 102 16.60 -5.15 1.32
N ALA A 103 17.90 -5.22 1.62
CA ALA A 103 18.88 -5.90 0.79
C ALA A 103 18.67 -7.42 0.68
N GLU A 104 17.88 -8.02 1.56
CA GLU A 104 17.57 -9.46 1.55
C GLU A 104 16.36 -9.79 0.66
N THR A 105 15.62 -8.78 0.19
CA THR A 105 14.47 -8.96 -0.68
C THR A 105 14.87 -8.69 -2.12
N LEU A 106 14.74 -9.68 -2.98
CA LEU A 106 15.14 -9.62 -4.39
C LEU A 106 13.91 -9.72 -5.29
N PRO A 107 13.78 -8.87 -6.32
CA PRO A 107 12.76 -9.03 -7.36
C PRO A 107 12.91 -10.38 -8.06
N GLN A 108 11.80 -11.03 -8.35
CA GLN A 108 11.72 -12.32 -9.06
C GLN A 108 10.56 -12.29 -10.06
N ASP A 109 10.56 -13.27 -10.97
CA ASP A 109 9.51 -13.44 -11.97
C ASP A 109 8.81 -14.80 -11.79
N TYR A 110 8.32 -15.08 -10.56
CA TYR A 110 7.57 -16.31 -10.31
C TYR A 110 6.20 -16.24 -10.96
N PHE A 111 5.81 -17.30 -11.65
CA PHE A 111 4.49 -17.36 -12.28
C PHE A 111 3.38 -17.55 -11.26
N CYS A 112 2.33 -16.77 -11.43
CA CYS A 112 1.10 -16.92 -10.68
C CYS A 112 -0.09 -16.53 -11.57
N PHE A 113 -1.26 -17.11 -11.29
CA PHE A 113 -2.49 -16.86 -12.04
C PHE A 113 -3.50 -16.16 -11.13
N PRO A 114 -3.70 -14.85 -11.30
CA PRO A 114 -4.72 -14.11 -10.59
C PRO A 114 -6.08 -14.24 -11.28
N GLU A 115 -7.14 -14.47 -10.50
CA GLU A 115 -8.52 -14.43 -10.92
C GLU A 115 -9.31 -13.57 -9.94
N THR A 116 -10.13 -12.67 -10.45
CA THR A 116 -10.96 -11.82 -9.58
C THR A 116 -12.33 -12.42 -9.39
N GLU A 117 -12.83 -12.39 -8.15
CA GLU A 117 -14.19 -12.76 -7.80
C GLU A 117 -14.93 -11.55 -7.22
N PRO A 118 -16.09 -11.15 -7.78
CA PRO A 118 -16.88 -10.07 -7.20
C PRO A 118 -17.50 -10.51 -5.87
N ILE A 119 -17.25 -9.73 -4.81
CA ILE A 119 -17.78 -10.00 -3.45
C ILE A 119 -19.20 -9.42 -3.26
N LEU A 120 -19.66 -8.58 -4.18
CA LEU A 120 -20.94 -7.88 -4.05
C LEU A 120 -22.14 -8.85 -4.14
N PRO A 121 -23.18 -8.67 -3.32
CA PRO A 121 -24.41 -9.43 -3.45
C PRO A 121 -25.04 -9.18 -4.82
N LYS A 122 -25.56 -10.25 -5.44
CA LYS A 122 -26.14 -10.30 -6.81
C LYS A 122 -27.18 -9.20 -7.16
N LYS A 123 -27.59 -8.37 -6.21
CA LYS A 123 -28.56 -7.28 -6.42
C LYS A 123 -27.93 -5.94 -6.86
N ALA A 124 -26.65 -5.77 -6.71
CA ALA A 124 -25.95 -4.63 -7.31
C ALA A 124 -25.57 -5.04 -8.74
N GLN A 125 -26.48 -4.91 -9.69
CA GLN A 125 -26.16 -4.96 -11.13
C GLN A 125 -25.28 -3.75 -11.45
N VAL A 126 -24.01 -3.86 -11.10
CA VAL A 126 -23.00 -2.99 -11.68
C VAL A 126 -22.85 -3.47 -13.13
N SER A 127 -23.22 -2.61 -14.06
CA SER A 127 -22.97 -2.78 -15.50
C SER A 127 -21.61 -3.43 -15.70
N LYS A 128 -21.54 -4.48 -16.54
CA LYS A 128 -20.33 -5.24 -16.97
C LYS A 128 -19.04 -4.56 -16.51
N LEU A 129 -18.63 -4.83 -15.26
CA LEU A 129 -17.34 -4.39 -14.80
C LEU A 129 -16.33 -5.17 -15.64
N LEU A 130 -15.55 -4.45 -16.42
CA LEU A 130 -14.33 -4.97 -17.02
C LEU A 130 -13.55 -5.62 -15.87
N GLU A 131 -13.02 -6.81 -16.09
CA GLU A 131 -12.15 -7.44 -15.10
C GLU A 131 -11.07 -6.43 -14.69
N PRO A 132 -10.97 -6.10 -13.39
CA PRO A 132 -10.04 -5.06 -12.98
C PRO A 132 -8.62 -5.54 -13.26
N ALA A 133 -7.81 -4.69 -13.85
CA ALA A 133 -6.39 -4.96 -13.98
C ALA A 133 -5.80 -5.09 -12.57
N ILE A 134 -5.07 -6.18 -12.32
CA ILE A 134 -4.38 -6.40 -11.06
C ILE A 134 -2.90 -6.14 -11.26
N TYR A 135 -2.30 -5.34 -10.39
CA TYR A 135 -0.86 -5.28 -10.30
C TYR A 135 -0.38 -6.44 -9.45
N ILE A 136 0.50 -7.26 -10.00
CA ILE A 136 1.21 -8.32 -9.28
C ILE A 136 2.70 -8.20 -9.56
N ARG A 137 3.50 -8.35 -8.52
CA ARG A 137 4.95 -8.52 -8.58
C ARG A 137 5.39 -9.55 -7.57
N THR A 138 6.40 -10.30 -7.94
CA THR A 138 6.96 -11.36 -7.11
C THR A 138 8.37 -11.01 -6.66
N PHE A 139 8.66 -11.43 -5.45
CA PHE A 139 9.96 -11.22 -4.81
C PHE A 139 10.35 -12.49 -4.08
N GLU A 140 11.61 -12.56 -3.69
CA GLU A 140 12.12 -13.58 -2.78
C GLU A 140 12.74 -12.92 -1.56
N ARG A 141 12.48 -13.47 -0.38
CA ARG A 141 13.13 -13.09 0.86
C ARG A 141 13.39 -14.32 1.72
N ASN A 142 14.62 -14.47 2.21
CA ASN A 142 15.03 -15.63 3.04
C ASN A 142 14.73 -16.99 2.37
N GLY A 143 14.76 -17.05 1.03
CA GLY A 143 14.43 -18.26 0.28
C GLY A 143 12.95 -18.58 0.19
N TRP A 144 12.06 -17.62 0.45
CA TRP A 144 10.61 -17.74 0.34
C TRP A 144 10.05 -16.75 -0.65
N ALA A 145 9.08 -17.20 -1.45
CA ALA A 145 8.38 -16.33 -2.38
C ALA A 145 7.47 -15.33 -1.66
N MET A 146 7.41 -14.10 -2.19
CA MET A 146 6.50 -13.04 -1.77
C MET A 146 5.70 -12.58 -2.99
N TYR A 147 4.39 -12.66 -2.92
CA TYR A 147 3.46 -12.21 -3.97
C TYR A 147 2.81 -10.91 -3.53
N VAL A 148 3.22 -9.80 -4.14
CA VAL A 148 2.72 -8.46 -3.83
C VAL A 148 1.68 -8.08 -4.85
N TYR A 149 0.48 -7.74 -4.42
CA TYR A 149 -0.63 -7.45 -5.32
C TYR A 149 -1.51 -6.30 -4.82
N TYR A 150 -2.14 -5.60 -5.74
CA TYR A 150 -3.14 -4.56 -5.47
C TYR A 150 -3.92 -4.18 -6.74
N LEU A 151 -5.04 -3.46 -6.58
CA LEU A 151 -5.75 -2.79 -7.67
C LEU A 151 -5.04 -1.48 -8.02
N PRO A 152 -4.53 -1.31 -9.24
CA PRO A 152 -3.87 -0.06 -9.67
C PRO A 152 -4.86 1.04 -10.08
N GLU A 153 -6.08 1.00 -9.58
CA GLU A 153 -7.13 2.00 -9.79
C GLU A 153 -6.90 3.25 -8.95
N ASP A 154 -7.75 4.25 -9.11
CA ASP A 154 -7.74 5.45 -8.27
C ASP A 154 -7.91 5.07 -6.80
N ILE A 155 -7.18 5.77 -5.94
CA ILE A 155 -7.25 5.50 -4.50
C ILE A 155 -8.65 5.84 -3.98
N GLN A 156 -9.31 4.83 -3.44
CA GLN A 156 -10.66 4.92 -2.90
C GLN A 156 -10.65 4.76 -1.37
N LEU A 157 -11.67 5.31 -0.74
CA LEU A 157 -11.86 5.16 0.72
C LEU A 157 -12.19 3.73 1.14
N ASN A 158 -12.89 3.00 0.28
CA ASN A 158 -13.37 1.66 0.52
C ASN A 158 -12.99 0.77 -0.69
N ALA A 159 -11.77 0.25 -0.69
CA ALA A 159 -11.40 -0.84 -1.57
C ALA A 159 -11.88 -2.15 -0.91
N GLY A 160 -12.69 -2.94 -1.57
CA GLY A 160 -13.20 -4.19 -0.98
C GLY A 160 -14.33 -4.83 -1.76
N TYR A 161 -14.49 -4.46 -3.02
CA TYR A 161 -15.55 -5.03 -3.87
C TYR A 161 -15.16 -6.34 -4.55
N TYR A 162 -13.87 -6.72 -4.50
CA TYR A 162 -13.36 -7.92 -5.15
C TYR A 162 -12.54 -8.78 -4.20
N GLY A 163 -12.68 -10.09 -4.34
CA GLY A 163 -11.75 -11.08 -3.85
C GLY A 163 -10.77 -11.46 -4.97
N LEU A 164 -9.59 -11.87 -4.58
CA LEU A 164 -8.57 -12.42 -5.46
C LEU A 164 -8.43 -13.91 -5.19
N ASN A 165 -8.55 -14.71 -6.24
CA ASN A 165 -8.10 -16.09 -6.24
C ASN A 165 -6.73 -16.11 -6.90
N LEU A 166 -5.72 -16.61 -6.19
CA LEU A 166 -4.33 -16.64 -6.65
C LEU A 166 -3.82 -18.07 -6.66
N ALA A 167 -3.58 -18.61 -7.84
CA ALA A 167 -2.86 -19.86 -8.00
C ALA A 167 -1.36 -19.57 -8.17
N VAL A 168 -0.52 -20.23 -7.37
CA VAL A 168 0.93 -20.12 -7.43
C VAL A 168 1.52 -21.41 -7.98
N LEU A 169 2.50 -21.32 -8.87
CA LEU A 169 3.18 -22.48 -9.41
C LEU A 169 4.31 -22.89 -8.47
N ALA A 170 4.13 -24.02 -7.78
CA ALA A 170 5.11 -24.53 -6.85
C ALA A 170 6.45 -24.93 -7.52
N GLU A 171 6.42 -25.23 -8.81
CA GLU A 171 7.62 -25.65 -9.57
C GLU A 171 8.60 -24.49 -9.83
N GLU A 172 8.12 -23.26 -9.80
CA GLU A 172 8.92 -22.06 -10.08
C GLU A 172 9.30 -21.30 -8.81
N ALA A 173 8.51 -21.43 -7.74
CA ALA A 173 8.85 -20.86 -6.44
C ALA A 173 9.94 -21.68 -5.76
N PRO A 174 10.85 -21.06 -4.98
CA PRO A 174 11.94 -21.78 -4.33
C PRO A 174 11.43 -22.83 -3.32
N LYS A 175 10.27 -22.54 -2.70
CA LYS A 175 9.60 -23.43 -1.74
C LYS A 175 8.09 -23.16 -1.75
N PRO A 176 7.26 -24.19 -1.53
CA PRO A 176 5.82 -23.98 -1.27
C PRO A 176 5.61 -23.18 0.02
N LEU A 177 4.56 -22.39 0.07
CA LEU A 177 4.21 -21.65 1.29
C LEU A 177 3.59 -22.63 2.30
N GLU A 178 4.36 -23.01 3.32
CA GLU A 178 3.94 -23.98 4.35
C GLU A 178 3.19 -23.28 5.49
N GLU A 179 3.65 -22.09 5.89
CA GLU A 179 3.02 -21.25 6.89
C GLU A 179 2.58 -19.91 6.26
N PRO A 180 1.61 -19.93 5.33
CA PRO A 180 1.23 -18.74 4.59
C PRO A 180 0.60 -17.68 5.47
N VAL A 181 1.00 -16.45 5.24
CA VAL A 181 0.47 -15.26 5.89
C VAL A 181 0.17 -14.18 4.87
N LEU A 182 -0.80 -13.33 5.21
CA LEU A 182 -1.10 -12.11 4.47
C LEU A 182 -0.62 -10.90 5.28
N VAL A 183 0.25 -10.10 4.68
CA VAL A 183 0.82 -8.90 5.32
C VAL A 183 0.14 -7.65 4.78
N ASP A 184 -0.40 -6.84 5.68
CA ASP A 184 -0.95 -5.52 5.42
C ASP A 184 0.04 -4.44 5.87
N LEU A 185 0.83 -3.95 4.92
CA LEU A 185 1.84 -2.92 5.17
C LEU A 185 1.24 -1.58 5.60
N LEU A 186 0.01 -1.28 5.17
CA LEU A 186 -0.65 -0.03 5.54
C LEU A 186 -0.97 0.01 7.03
N ASN A 187 -1.39 -1.12 7.58
CA ASN A 187 -1.82 -1.23 8.97
C ASN A 187 -0.79 -1.90 9.88
N GLY A 188 0.27 -2.51 9.33
CA GLY A 188 1.28 -3.25 10.08
C GLY A 188 0.71 -4.55 10.69
N ILE A 189 -0.18 -5.23 9.97
CA ILE A 189 -0.86 -6.42 10.47
C ILE A 189 -0.45 -7.63 9.62
N VAL A 190 -0.18 -8.74 10.29
CA VAL A 190 0.05 -10.05 9.68
C VAL A 190 -1.12 -10.96 10.03
N TYR A 191 -1.82 -11.42 9.00
CA TYR A 191 -2.95 -12.33 9.14
C TYR A 191 -2.52 -13.75 8.85
N ASP A 192 -2.84 -14.68 9.75
CA ASP A 192 -2.71 -16.09 9.50
C ASP A 192 -3.72 -16.56 8.46
N MET A 193 -3.28 -17.38 7.54
CA MET A 193 -4.16 -17.97 6.55
C MET A 193 -4.76 -19.27 7.07
N ALA A 194 -6.05 -19.50 6.80
CA ALA A 194 -6.69 -20.76 7.15
C ALA A 194 -6.07 -21.96 6.39
N GLU A 195 -6.24 -23.15 6.97
CA GLU A 195 -5.91 -24.39 6.26
C GLU A 195 -6.63 -24.49 4.92
N ARG A 196 -5.98 -25.11 3.94
CA ARG A 196 -6.42 -25.20 2.56
C ARG A 196 -6.24 -26.61 2.03
N ASP A 197 -7.22 -27.06 1.26
CA ASP A 197 -7.15 -28.35 0.58
C ASP A 197 -6.06 -28.37 -0.51
N ASN A 198 -5.84 -27.24 -1.18
CA ASN A 198 -4.80 -27.07 -2.17
C ASN A 198 -3.77 -26.03 -1.67
N PRO A 199 -2.52 -26.43 -1.38
CA PRO A 199 -1.48 -25.52 -0.88
C PRO A 199 -1.09 -24.42 -1.88
N ASN A 200 -1.37 -24.64 -3.16
CA ASN A 200 -0.99 -23.72 -4.23
C ASN A 200 -2.14 -22.78 -4.66
N LEU A 201 -3.33 -22.91 -4.06
CA LEU A 201 -4.48 -22.08 -4.39
C LEU A 201 -4.94 -21.27 -3.18
N PHE A 202 -4.88 -19.96 -3.31
CA PHE A 202 -5.33 -18.98 -2.32
C PHE A 202 -6.62 -18.34 -2.81
N THR A 203 -7.74 -18.59 -2.14
CA THR A 203 -9.05 -18.09 -2.55
C THR A 203 -9.52 -16.97 -1.64
N ARG A 204 -10.30 -16.04 -2.21
CA ARG A 204 -10.93 -14.92 -1.50
C ARG A 204 -9.95 -14.03 -0.73
N LEU A 205 -8.73 -13.87 -1.26
CA LEU A 205 -7.81 -12.89 -0.73
C LEU A 205 -8.42 -11.49 -0.86
N PRO A 206 -8.30 -10.62 0.14
CA PRO A 206 -8.77 -9.25 0.00
C PRO A 206 -8.00 -8.54 -1.10
N LEU A 207 -8.70 -7.88 -2.02
CA LEU A 207 -8.10 -7.09 -3.07
C LEU A 207 -8.32 -5.61 -2.78
N THR A 208 -7.24 -4.92 -2.46
CA THR A 208 -7.25 -3.51 -2.02
C THR A 208 -6.60 -2.61 -3.04
N ASP A 209 -6.80 -1.30 -2.91
CA ASP A 209 -6.14 -0.27 -3.72
C ASP A 209 -4.72 0.09 -3.21
N TYR A 210 -4.16 -0.72 -2.32
CA TYR A 210 -2.79 -0.63 -1.81
C TYR A 210 -2.18 -2.02 -1.68
N PRO A 211 -0.84 -2.13 -1.68
CA PRO A 211 -0.17 -3.43 -1.68
C PRO A 211 -0.46 -4.28 -0.44
N LEU A 212 -0.88 -5.51 -0.70
CA LEU A 212 -0.89 -6.62 0.23
C LEU A 212 0.16 -7.65 -0.21
N ILE A 213 0.71 -8.41 0.73
CA ILE A 213 1.75 -9.39 0.47
C ILE A 213 1.30 -10.76 0.97
N LEU A 214 1.20 -11.71 0.06
CA LEU A 214 1.08 -13.13 0.39
C LEU A 214 2.47 -13.75 0.42
N THR A 215 2.85 -14.37 1.55
CA THR A 215 4.17 -14.99 1.71
C THR A 215 4.13 -16.08 2.78
N ASP A 216 5.26 -16.75 2.99
CA ASP A 216 5.45 -17.62 4.15
C ASP A 216 5.87 -16.80 5.38
N ARG A 217 5.42 -17.18 6.58
CA ARG A 217 5.79 -16.54 7.85
C ARG A 217 7.30 -16.44 8.03
N ARG A 218 8.04 -17.46 7.58
CA ARG A 218 9.51 -17.52 7.68
C ARG A 218 10.22 -16.49 6.80
N ALA A 219 9.56 -15.98 5.74
CA ALA A 219 10.09 -14.84 4.99
C ALA A 219 10.22 -13.59 5.85
N LEU A 220 9.36 -13.41 6.84
CA LEU A 220 9.34 -12.24 7.69
C LEU A 220 10.49 -12.25 8.72
N GLY A 221 10.95 -13.44 9.16
CA GLY A 221 12.01 -13.57 10.15
C GLY A 221 11.76 -12.71 11.40
N ASP A 222 12.79 -12.05 11.90
CA ASP A 222 12.71 -11.17 13.08
C ASP A 222 11.88 -9.90 12.85
N ARG A 223 11.47 -9.63 11.61
CA ARG A 223 10.70 -8.42 11.24
C ARG A 223 9.24 -8.47 11.68
N LEU A 224 8.75 -9.64 12.11
CA LEU A 224 7.41 -9.77 12.70
C LEU A 224 7.16 -8.78 13.84
N GLN A 225 8.17 -8.46 14.64
CA GLN A 225 8.06 -7.50 15.75
C GLN A 225 7.83 -6.05 15.30
N VAL A 226 8.20 -5.71 14.08
CA VAL A 226 8.02 -4.36 13.51
C VAL A 226 6.62 -4.22 12.92
N LEU A 227 5.99 -5.36 12.57
CA LEU A 227 4.68 -5.43 11.94
C LEU A 227 3.55 -5.69 12.95
N SER A 228 3.86 -5.91 14.21
CA SER A 228 2.88 -6.23 15.27
C SER A 228 2.52 -5.03 16.16
#